data_bc486c33c5d2c80482aec35bcd8ac7b7
#
_entry.id   bc486c33c5d2c80482aec35bcd8ac7b7
#
_cell.length_a   1.000
_cell.length_b   1.000
_cell.length_c   1.000
_cell.angle_alpha   90.00
_cell.angle_beta   90.00
_cell.angle_gamma   90.00
#
_symmetry.space_group_name_H-M   'P 1'
#
loop_
_entity.id
_entity.type
_entity.pdbx_description
1 polymer ?
#
loop_
_entity_poly.entity_id
_entity_poly.type
_entity_poly.pdbx_seq_one_letter_code
_entity_poly.pdbx_strand_id
1 'polypeptide(L)'
;MGTEIDKKQLWLQLDSYHFNHIVPPNVWNKIAELFGGEDASTKAFADKIKRKYKWTVNFALHAIHEYKKFVYLGIISNFQVTPSKIIDIVWHEHLLFTKPYRQFCEEVIQYNFDHHPELIPFDLQTEAFAEQYIKTLLLYRTEFGFDAPVAIWDLPKFSENQLNAAKKNYQRQLTSVYSDGGNSSYGNEAPLSSYFNDPHFSDFNGGDFGGGGAGGDFGDASDGGDSGSSCGSSCSSGCGGGD
;
A
#
# COMPACT_ATOMS: atom_id res chain seq x y z
N MET A 1 -4.79 3.90 -27.56
CA MET A 1 -5.24 2.52 -27.37
C MET A 1 -4.79 2.14 -25.97
N GLY A 2 -5.70 2.22 -24.98
CA GLY A 2 -5.39 1.73 -23.64
C GLY A 2 -5.37 0.20 -23.71
N THR A 3 -4.22 -0.39 -23.40
CA THR A 3 -4.12 -1.84 -23.22
C THR A 3 -4.99 -2.19 -22.03
N GLU A 4 -6.00 -3.05 -22.25
CA GLU A 4 -6.80 -3.62 -21.18
C GLU A 4 -5.84 -4.33 -20.22
N ILE A 5 -5.80 -3.89 -18.96
CA ILE A 5 -4.90 -4.48 -17.96
C ILE A 5 -5.59 -5.74 -17.44
N ASP A 6 -5.00 -6.89 -17.71
CA ASP A 6 -5.39 -8.16 -17.09
C ASP A 6 -5.11 -8.07 -15.59
N LYS A 7 -6.16 -7.99 -14.79
CA LYS A 7 -6.11 -7.93 -13.32
C LYS A 7 -5.33 -9.08 -12.71
N LYS A 8 -5.52 -10.29 -13.24
CA LYS A 8 -4.82 -11.49 -12.78
C LYS A 8 -3.32 -11.38 -13.03
N GLN A 9 -2.94 -10.98 -14.23
CA GLN A 9 -1.53 -10.80 -14.59
C GLN A 9 -0.88 -9.71 -13.75
N LEU A 10 -1.55 -8.56 -13.59
CA LEU A 10 -1.07 -7.46 -12.74
C LEU A 10 -0.82 -7.93 -11.30
N TRP A 11 -1.78 -8.68 -10.73
CA TRP A 11 -1.60 -9.18 -9.36
C TRP A 11 -0.42 -10.16 -9.27
N LEU A 12 -0.28 -11.09 -10.20
CA LEU A 12 0.84 -12.02 -10.23
C LEU A 12 2.19 -11.31 -10.32
N GLN A 13 2.29 -10.28 -11.14
CA GLN A 13 3.50 -9.45 -11.24
C GLN A 13 3.82 -8.73 -9.93
N LEU A 14 2.83 -8.15 -9.27
CA LEU A 14 3.00 -7.47 -7.99
C LEU A 14 3.36 -8.44 -6.87
N ASP A 15 2.67 -9.57 -6.78
CA ASP A 15 2.89 -10.55 -5.73
C ASP A 15 4.29 -11.17 -5.83
N SER A 16 4.73 -11.53 -7.04
CA SER A 16 6.07 -12.05 -7.31
C SER A 16 7.18 -10.99 -7.29
N TYR A 17 6.88 -9.71 -7.17
CA TYR A 17 7.89 -8.67 -7.11
C TYR A 17 8.62 -8.64 -5.76
N HIS A 18 9.93 -8.86 -5.76
CA HIS A 18 10.76 -8.96 -4.56
C HIS A 18 11.60 -7.72 -4.25
N PHE A 19 11.26 -6.55 -4.78
CA PHE A 19 12.01 -5.30 -4.58
C PHE A 19 13.48 -5.37 -5.01
N ASN A 20 13.80 -6.19 -6.01
CA ASN A 20 15.18 -6.38 -6.46
C ASN A 20 15.85 -5.08 -6.95
N HIS A 21 15.07 -4.16 -7.49
CA HIS A 21 15.55 -2.87 -7.98
C HIS A 21 16.17 -2.00 -6.89
N ILE A 22 15.77 -2.15 -5.62
CA ILE A 22 16.31 -1.34 -4.51
C ILE A 22 17.68 -1.80 -4.05
N VAL A 23 18.14 -3.00 -4.44
CA VAL A 23 19.42 -3.55 -4.02
C VAL A 23 20.48 -3.21 -5.06
N PRO A 24 21.51 -2.41 -4.72
CA PRO A 24 22.61 -2.15 -5.63
C PRO A 24 23.36 -3.44 -5.99
N PRO A 25 23.78 -3.62 -7.26
CA PRO A 25 24.43 -4.85 -7.72
C PRO A 25 25.67 -5.23 -6.90
N ASN A 26 26.43 -4.25 -6.43
CA ASN A 26 27.66 -4.47 -5.65
C ASN A 26 27.42 -5.02 -4.24
N VAL A 27 26.19 -4.98 -3.72
CA VAL A 27 25.85 -5.52 -2.39
C VAL A 27 24.90 -6.72 -2.48
N TRP A 28 24.51 -7.14 -3.68
CA TRP A 28 23.55 -8.21 -3.89
C TRP A 28 23.96 -9.52 -3.19
N ASN A 29 25.20 -9.97 -3.38
CA ASN A 29 25.70 -11.20 -2.77
C ASN A 29 25.61 -11.16 -1.23
N LYS A 30 25.91 -10.00 -0.64
CA LYS A 30 25.80 -9.82 0.81
C LYS A 30 24.37 -9.84 1.31
N ILE A 31 23.43 -9.25 0.57
CA ILE A 31 22.01 -9.30 0.89
C ILE A 31 21.49 -10.74 0.78
N ALA A 32 21.84 -11.46 -0.28
CA ALA A 32 21.48 -12.86 -0.47
C ALA A 32 22.04 -13.76 0.64
N GLU A 33 23.28 -13.52 1.10
CA GLU A 33 23.90 -14.23 2.22
C GLU A 33 23.19 -13.95 3.55
N LEU A 34 22.84 -12.67 3.83
CA LEU A 34 22.25 -12.27 5.10
C LEU A 34 20.77 -12.67 5.25
N PHE A 35 20.00 -12.60 4.17
CA PHE A 35 18.55 -12.79 4.23
C PHE A 35 18.08 -14.09 3.59
N GLY A 36 18.83 -14.65 2.64
CA GLY A 36 18.54 -15.91 1.96
C GLY A 36 17.22 -15.93 1.17
N GLY A 37 17.15 -16.85 0.17
CA GLY A 37 15.95 -17.05 -0.62
C GLY A 37 15.74 -16.02 -1.74
N GLU A 38 14.72 -16.25 -2.56
CA GLU A 38 14.34 -15.39 -3.68
C GLU A 38 13.88 -14.01 -3.23
N ASP A 39 13.30 -13.95 -2.03
CA ASP A 39 12.75 -12.74 -1.40
C ASP A 39 13.75 -11.95 -0.55
N ALA A 40 15.07 -12.23 -0.68
CA ALA A 40 16.13 -11.59 0.11
C ALA A 40 16.05 -10.05 0.08
N SER A 41 15.70 -9.46 -1.07
CA SER A 41 15.55 -8.00 -1.20
C SER A 41 14.34 -7.48 -0.43
N THR A 42 13.21 -8.20 -0.46
CA THR A 42 12.02 -7.87 0.34
C THR A 42 12.33 -7.90 1.83
N LYS A 43 13.05 -8.93 2.28
CA LYS A 43 13.49 -9.06 3.69
C LYS A 43 14.45 -7.94 4.09
N ALA A 44 15.37 -7.56 3.22
CA ALA A 44 16.28 -6.43 3.44
C ALA A 44 15.51 -5.10 3.54
N PHE A 45 14.49 -4.91 2.70
CA PHE A 45 13.62 -3.75 2.75
C PHE A 45 12.78 -3.73 4.04
N ALA A 46 12.23 -4.87 4.44
CA ALA A 46 11.51 -5.02 5.70
C ALA A 46 12.42 -4.74 6.92
N ASP A 47 13.67 -5.20 6.90
CA ASP A 47 14.63 -4.91 7.98
C ASP A 47 14.97 -3.41 8.07
N LYS A 48 15.08 -2.71 6.93
CA LYS A 48 15.24 -1.24 6.90
C LYS A 48 14.06 -0.53 7.59
N ILE A 49 12.82 -0.90 7.22
CA ILE A 49 11.59 -0.33 7.78
C ILE A 49 11.51 -0.65 9.28
N LYS A 50 11.69 -1.93 9.66
CA LYS A 50 11.72 -2.39 11.05
C LYS A 50 12.65 -1.56 11.91
N ARG A 51 13.88 -1.32 11.47
CA ARG A 51 14.87 -0.53 12.24
C ARG A 51 14.43 0.93 12.42
N LYS A 52 13.86 1.51 11.37
CA LYS A 52 13.46 2.93 11.39
C LYS A 52 12.22 3.17 12.27
N TYR A 53 11.20 2.31 12.13
CA TYR A 53 9.89 2.49 12.78
C TYR A 53 9.68 1.62 14.01
N LYS A 54 10.70 0.84 14.42
CA LYS A 54 10.63 -0.06 15.57
C LYS A 54 9.56 -1.17 15.46
N TRP A 55 9.27 -1.58 14.24
CA TRP A 55 8.35 -2.66 13.96
C TRP A 55 8.99 -4.03 14.17
N THR A 56 8.17 -5.09 14.26
CA THR A 56 8.66 -6.45 14.12
C THR A 56 8.92 -6.76 12.63
N VAL A 57 9.76 -7.73 12.36
CA VAL A 57 10.04 -8.16 10.97
C VAL A 57 8.77 -8.66 10.28
N ASN A 58 7.96 -9.46 10.98
CA ASN A 58 6.72 -10.00 10.43
C ASN A 58 5.70 -8.89 10.13
N PHE A 59 5.59 -7.88 11.00
CA PHE A 59 4.72 -6.74 10.75
C PHE A 59 5.19 -5.94 9.53
N ALA A 60 6.50 -5.71 9.39
CA ALA A 60 7.04 -5.00 8.22
C ALA A 60 6.82 -5.77 6.92
N LEU A 61 7.00 -7.10 6.92
CA LEU A 61 6.70 -7.95 5.76
C LEU A 61 5.22 -7.93 5.41
N HIS A 62 4.34 -8.00 6.41
CA HIS A 62 2.90 -7.91 6.19
C HIS A 62 2.51 -6.53 5.63
N ALA A 63 3.08 -5.44 6.17
CA ALA A 63 2.84 -4.10 5.64
C ALA A 63 3.32 -3.93 4.19
N ILE A 64 4.43 -4.55 3.82
CA ILE A 64 4.92 -4.58 2.43
C ILE A 64 3.97 -5.35 1.52
N HIS A 65 3.43 -6.48 1.97
CA HIS A 65 2.45 -7.24 1.19
C HIS A 65 1.16 -6.44 0.99
N GLU A 66 0.65 -5.78 2.03
CA GLU A 66 -0.52 -4.90 1.93
C GLU A 66 -0.25 -3.65 1.07
N TYR A 67 0.99 -3.15 1.04
CA TYR A 67 1.40 -2.10 0.11
C TYR A 67 1.29 -2.55 -1.36
N LYS A 68 1.66 -3.80 -1.70
CA LYS A 68 1.45 -4.35 -3.05
C LYS A 68 -0.03 -4.39 -3.43
N LYS A 69 -0.90 -4.79 -2.50
CA LYS A 69 -2.36 -4.75 -2.69
C LYS A 69 -2.87 -3.34 -2.91
N PHE A 70 -2.36 -2.37 -2.13
CA PHE A 70 -2.69 -0.96 -2.32
C PHE A 70 -2.31 -0.46 -3.72
N VAL A 71 -1.11 -0.79 -4.20
CA VAL A 71 -0.66 -0.45 -5.57
C VAL A 71 -1.60 -1.08 -6.61
N TYR A 72 -1.95 -2.36 -6.44
CA TYR A 72 -2.92 -3.03 -7.30
C TYR A 72 -4.25 -2.27 -7.36
N LEU A 73 -4.82 -1.94 -6.20
CA LEU A 73 -6.07 -1.17 -6.12
C LEU A 73 -5.96 0.19 -6.81
N GLY A 74 -4.83 0.87 -6.67
CA GLY A 74 -4.62 2.17 -7.28
C GLY A 74 -4.54 2.14 -8.81
N ILE A 75 -4.09 1.02 -9.37
CA ILE A 75 -4.01 0.84 -10.82
C ILE A 75 -5.37 0.48 -11.43
N ILE A 76 -6.13 -0.40 -10.77
CA ILE A 76 -7.44 -0.85 -11.27
C ILE A 76 -8.58 0.10 -10.97
N SER A 77 -8.39 1.04 -10.05
CA SER A 77 -9.44 1.97 -9.61
C SER A 77 -9.69 3.08 -10.61
N ASN A 78 -10.95 3.46 -10.78
CA ASN A 78 -11.36 4.65 -11.52
C ASN A 78 -11.44 5.91 -10.64
N PHE A 79 -11.01 5.81 -9.38
CA PHE A 79 -10.92 6.92 -8.44
C PHE A 79 -9.57 6.88 -7.71
N GLN A 80 -9.17 7.99 -7.12
CA GLN A 80 -7.96 8.05 -6.33
C GLN A 80 -8.11 7.24 -5.05
N VAL A 81 -7.27 6.20 -4.87
CA VAL A 81 -7.23 5.39 -3.66
C VAL A 81 -6.40 6.09 -2.57
N THR A 82 -6.77 5.85 -1.32
CA THR A 82 -6.08 6.44 -0.16
C THR A 82 -5.47 5.32 0.67
N PRO A 83 -4.16 5.37 0.98
CA PRO A 83 -3.50 4.37 1.83
C PRO A 83 -3.84 4.56 3.30
N SER A 84 -3.64 3.53 4.12
CA SER A 84 -3.51 3.70 5.57
C SER A 84 -2.16 4.36 5.91
N LYS A 85 -2.01 4.86 7.13
CA LYS A 85 -0.73 5.40 7.62
C LYS A 85 0.42 4.40 7.53
N ILE A 86 0.14 3.13 7.79
CA ILE A 86 1.13 2.06 7.72
C ILE A 86 1.58 1.83 6.27
N ILE A 87 0.64 1.77 5.34
CA ILE A 87 0.93 1.61 3.90
C ILE A 87 1.65 2.82 3.34
N ASP A 88 1.23 4.02 3.74
CA ASP A 88 1.87 5.28 3.35
C ASP A 88 3.34 5.33 3.79
N ILE A 89 3.66 4.85 4.99
CA ILE A 89 5.04 4.70 5.47
C ILE A 89 5.84 3.78 4.52
N VAL A 90 5.32 2.63 4.16
CA VAL A 90 6.01 1.69 3.25
C VAL A 90 6.21 2.32 1.88
N TRP A 91 5.20 3.01 1.37
CA TRP A 91 5.27 3.71 0.10
C TRP A 91 6.33 4.81 0.11
N HIS A 92 6.35 5.67 1.14
CA HIS A 92 7.39 6.68 1.32
C HIS A 92 8.79 6.06 1.38
N GLU A 93 8.98 4.96 2.09
CA GLU A 93 10.26 4.27 2.14
C GLU A 93 10.68 3.70 0.77
N HIS A 94 9.73 3.29 -0.07
CA HIS A 94 10.02 2.86 -1.45
C HIS A 94 10.36 4.06 -2.34
N LEU A 95 9.65 5.17 -2.22
CA LEU A 95 9.91 6.42 -2.97
C LEU A 95 11.30 7.00 -2.71
N LEU A 96 11.89 6.78 -1.53
CA LEU A 96 13.27 7.21 -1.24
C LEU A 96 14.30 6.57 -2.17
N PHE A 97 13.97 5.41 -2.77
CA PHE A 97 14.77 4.78 -3.81
C PHE A 97 14.31 5.26 -5.20
N THR A 98 14.49 6.54 -5.49
CA THR A 98 13.88 7.24 -6.63
C THR A 98 14.10 6.56 -7.99
N LYS A 99 15.32 6.07 -8.29
CA LYS A 99 15.60 5.33 -9.53
C LYS A 99 14.95 3.94 -9.52
N PRO A 100 15.15 3.10 -8.48
CA PRO A 100 14.44 1.83 -8.31
C PRO A 100 12.92 1.94 -8.37
N TYR A 101 12.34 2.97 -7.74
CA TYR A 101 10.89 3.20 -7.79
C TYR A 101 10.40 3.45 -9.23
N ARG A 102 11.14 4.24 -9.99
CA ARG A 102 10.82 4.49 -11.40
C ARG A 102 10.91 3.20 -12.22
N GLN A 103 11.96 2.39 -12.00
CA GLN A 103 12.08 1.08 -12.65
C GLN A 103 10.90 0.16 -12.27
N PHE A 104 10.48 0.15 -11.02
CA PHE A 104 9.27 -0.56 -10.60
C PHE A 104 8.02 -0.09 -11.37
N CYS A 105 7.82 1.23 -11.51
CA CYS A 105 6.70 1.77 -12.28
C CYS A 105 6.77 1.38 -13.77
N GLU A 106 7.95 1.43 -14.39
CA GLU A 106 8.15 1.18 -15.82
C GLU A 106 8.14 -0.31 -16.17
N GLU A 107 8.81 -1.14 -15.36
CA GLU A 107 9.11 -2.54 -15.69
C GLU A 107 8.13 -3.53 -15.04
N VAL A 108 7.62 -3.22 -13.84
CA VAL A 108 6.74 -4.14 -13.10
C VAL A 108 5.27 -3.82 -13.30
N ILE A 109 4.87 -2.59 -12.98
CA ILE A 109 3.45 -2.22 -13.04
C ILE A 109 3.04 -1.54 -14.35
N GLN A 110 4.00 -1.08 -15.14
CA GLN A 110 3.79 -0.37 -16.41
C GLN A 110 2.79 0.80 -16.28
N TYR A 111 2.82 1.45 -15.12
CA TYR A 111 1.94 2.54 -14.74
C TYR A 111 2.68 3.58 -13.89
N ASN A 112 2.41 4.87 -14.15
CA ASN A 112 2.94 5.95 -13.31
C ASN A 112 2.13 6.05 -12.02
N PHE A 113 2.64 5.48 -10.95
CA PHE A 113 1.98 5.47 -9.65
C PHE A 113 2.55 6.59 -8.77
N ASP A 114 2.00 7.80 -8.97
CA ASP A 114 2.48 9.02 -8.32
C ASP A 114 1.87 9.20 -6.93
N HIS A 115 2.69 9.65 -5.99
CA HIS A 115 2.28 9.97 -4.63
C HIS A 115 1.84 11.44 -4.55
N HIS A 116 0.62 11.67 -4.09
CA HIS A 116 0.05 13.00 -3.87
C HIS A 116 -0.15 13.22 -2.36
N PRO A 117 0.84 13.76 -1.65
CA PRO A 117 0.72 14.01 -0.22
C PRO A 117 -0.28 15.11 0.07
N GLU A 118 -0.89 15.06 1.24
CA GLU A 118 -1.73 16.15 1.76
C GLU A 118 -0.87 17.39 2.00
N LEU A 119 -1.23 18.52 1.35
CA LEU A 119 -0.49 19.77 1.47
C LEU A 119 -0.98 20.61 2.65
N ILE A 120 -2.25 20.52 3.00
CA ILE A 120 -2.86 21.38 3.99
C ILE A 120 -3.87 20.56 4.80
N PRO A 121 -3.71 20.44 6.12
CA PRO A 121 -4.66 19.76 7.00
C PRO A 121 -5.89 20.66 7.25
N PHE A 122 -6.79 20.77 6.28
CA PHE A 122 -8.07 21.44 6.45
C PHE A 122 -9.22 20.43 6.50
N ASP A 123 -10.26 20.76 7.25
CA ASP A 123 -11.42 19.90 7.48
C ASP A 123 -12.07 19.36 6.20
N LEU A 124 -12.14 20.18 5.14
CA LEU A 124 -12.71 19.78 3.84
C LEU A 124 -11.85 18.70 3.14
N GLN A 125 -10.53 18.81 3.22
CA GLN A 125 -9.63 17.82 2.64
C GLN A 125 -9.65 16.52 3.45
N THR A 126 -9.75 16.62 4.77
CA THR A 126 -9.90 15.49 5.68
C THR A 126 -11.18 14.69 5.40
N GLU A 127 -12.30 15.35 5.14
CA GLU A 127 -13.56 14.66 4.77
C GLU A 127 -13.46 13.95 3.42
N ALA A 128 -12.85 14.58 2.41
CA ALA A 128 -12.63 13.97 1.10
C ALA A 128 -11.72 12.74 1.19
N PHE A 129 -10.65 12.82 1.95
CA PHE A 129 -9.75 11.68 2.20
C PHE A 129 -10.47 10.57 2.97
N ALA A 130 -11.31 10.92 3.93
CA ALA A 130 -12.12 9.96 4.66
C ALA A 130 -13.05 9.17 3.73
N GLU A 131 -13.75 9.86 2.83
CA GLU A 131 -14.61 9.20 1.84
C GLU A 131 -13.80 8.31 0.88
N GLN A 132 -12.68 8.81 0.37
CA GLN A 132 -11.79 8.05 -0.50
C GLN A 132 -11.23 6.81 0.21
N TYR A 133 -10.85 6.93 1.48
CA TYR A 133 -10.37 5.81 2.27
C TYR A 133 -11.44 4.72 2.45
N ILE A 134 -12.68 5.09 2.75
CA ILE A 134 -13.79 4.13 2.84
C ILE A 134 -14.01 3.45 1.48
N LYS A 135 -13.99 4.20 0.38
CA LYS A 135 -14.10 3.63 -0.98
C LYS A 135 -12.96 2.66 -1.27
N THR A 136 -11.75 2.98 -0.83
CA THR A 136 -10.58 2.09 -0.97
C THR A 136 -10.79 0.77 -0.21
N LEU A 137 -11.30 0.82 1.03
CA LEU A 137 -11.61 -0.39 1.82
C LEU A 137 -12.72 -1.22 1.19
N LEU A 138 -13.75 -0.58 0.62
CA LEU A 138 -14.81 -1.28 -0.09
C LEU A 138 -14.30 -1.94 -1.37
N LEU A 139 -13.43 -1.27 -2.12
CA LEU A 139 -12.77 -1.83 -3.29
C LEU A 139 -11.86 -3.00 -2.90
N TYR A 140 -11.09 -2.88 -1.80
CA TYR A 140 -10.28 -3.96 -1.25
C TYR A 140 -11.13 -5.21 -1.01
N ARG A 141 -12.24 -5.06 -0.29
CA ARG A 141 -13.15 -6.18 -0.01
C ARG A 141 -13.75 -6.77 -1.29
N THR A 142 -14.09 -5.94 -2.27
CA THR A 142 -14.63 -6.41 -3.56
C THR A 142 -13.60 -7.24 -4.31
N GLU A 143 -12.36 -6.76 -4.41
CA GLU A 143 -11.32 -7.42 -5.20
C GLU A 143 -10.75 -8.66 -4.51
N PHE A 144 -10.47 -8.60 -3.21
CA PHE A 144 -9.84 -9.69 -2.47
C PHE A 144 -10.84 -10.66 -1.78
N GLY A 145 -12.13 -10.31 -1.70
CA GLY A 145 -13.17 -11.17 -1.12
C GLY A 145 -13.20 -11.20 0.42
N PHE A 146 -12.33 -10.46 1.09
CA PHE A 146 -12.25 -10.35 2.56
C PHE A 146 -11.93 -8.91 2.99
N ASP A 147 -12.19 -8.60 4.25
CA ASP A 147 -11.92 -7.27 4.79
C ASP A 147 -10.42 -7.03 4.94
N ALA A 148 -10.00 -5.78 4.72
CA ALA A 148 -8.63 -5.37 4.90
C ALA A 148 -8.17 -5.58 6.36
N PRO A 149 -6.94 -6.10 6.61
CA PRO A 149 -6.47 -6.41 7.95
C PRO A 149 -6.34 -5.15 8.81
N VAL A 150 -7.07 -5.11 9.92
CA VAL A 150 -7.18 -3.93 10.81
C VAL A 150 -5.83 -3.48 11.37
N ALA A 151 -4.89 -4.41 11.56
CA ALA A 151 -3.56 -4.10 12.06
C ALA A 151 -2.72 -3.23 11.08
N ILE A 152 -3.04 -3.26 9.79
CA ILE A 152 -2.36 -2.49 8.73
C ILE A 152 -3.27 -1.39 8.21
N TRP A 153 -4.56 -1.71 7.99
CA TRP A 153 -5.58 -0.78 7.54
C TRP A 153 -6.38 -0.34 8.75
N ASP A 154 -6.07 0.82 9.29
CA ASP A 154 -6.80 1.36 10.43
C ASP A 154 -8.30 1.43 10.13
N LEU A 155 -9.13 1.03 11.09
CA LEU A 155 -10.55 1.28 11.00
C LEU A 155 -10.78 2.79 11.11
N PRO A 156 -11.36 3.41 10.09
CA PRO A 156 -11.63 4.82 10.14
C PRO A 156 -12.60 5.16 11.28
N LYS A 157 -12.25 6.15 12.07
CA LYS A 157 -13.14 6.72 13.10
C LYS A 157 -14.15 7.66 12.45
N PHE A 158 -14.99 7.12 11.55
CA PHE A 158 -16.00 7.89 10.86
C PHE A 158 -17.33 7.81 11.58
N SER A 159 -18.11 8.87 11.46
CA SER A 159 -19.51 8.85 11.87
C SER A 159 -20.28 7.86 10.97
N GLU A 160 -21.34 7.27 11.51
CA GLU A 160 -22.22 6.36 10.76
C GLU A 160 -22.78 6.99 9.49
N ASN A 161 -23.04 8.30 9.52
CA ASN A 161 -23.50 9.06 8.37
C ASN A 161 -22.45 9.14 7.24
N GLN A 162 -21.19 9.37 7.57
CA GLN A 162 -20.09 9.38 6.60
C GLN A 162 -19.91 8.00 5.96
N LEU A 163 -19.99 6.94 6.76
CA LEU A 163 -19.88 5.57 6.29
C LEU A 163 -21.02 5.23 5.31
N ASN A 164 -22.25 5.60 5.65
CA ASN A 164 -23.43 5.34 4.81
C ASN A 164 -23.41 6.18 3.51
N ALA A 165 -22.95 7.42 3.57
CA ALA A 165 -22.77 8.25 2.39
C ALA A 165 -21.73 7.67 1.43
N ALA A 166 -20.58 7.27 1.95
CA ALA A 166 -19.51 6.65 1.15
C ALA A 166 -19.97 5.33 0.50
N LYS A 167 -20.65 4.45 1.25
CA LYS A 167 -21.24 3.21 0.71
C LYS A 167 -22.23 3.48 -0.42
N LYS A 168 -23.11 4.46 -0.23
CA LYS A 168 -24.10 4.84 -1.25
C LYS A 168 -23.44 5.39 -2.52
N ASN A 169 -22.41 6.21 -2.38
CA ASN A 169 -21.66 6.77 -3.50
C ASN A 169 -20.88 5.68 -4.23
N TYR A 170 -20.25 4.76 -3.52
CA TYR A 170 -19.57 3.62 -4.11
C TYR A 170 -20.52 2.72 -4.91
N GLN A 171 -21.69 2.39 -4.35
CA GLN A 171 -22.71 1.60 -5.06
C GLN A 171 -23.23 2.30 -6.32
N ARG A 172 -23.39 3.64 -6.28
CA ARG A 172 -23.80 4.41 -7.46
C ARG A 172 -22.73 4.37 -8.56
N GLN A 173 -21.45 4.42 -8.19
CA GLN A 173 -20.37 4.30 -9.16
C GLN A 173 -20.35 2.92 -9.81
N LEU A 174 -20.53 1.85 -9.04
CA LEU A 174 -20.66 0.50 -9.59
C LEU A 174 -21.83 0.38 -10.57
N THR A 175 -23.01 0.89 -10.20
CA THR A 175 -24.21 0.81 -11.06
C THR A 175 -24.10 1.69 -12.30
N SER A 176 -23.42 2.84 -12.26
CA SER A 176 -23.22 3.70 -13.43
C SER A 176 -22.29 3.05 -14.46
N VAL A 177 -21.28 2.32 -14.01
CA VAL A 177 -20.37 1.56 -14.89
C VAL A 177 -21.11 0.44 -15.63
N TYR A 178 -22.12 -0.18 -15.01
CA TYR A 178 -22.92 -1.24 -15.63
C TYR A 178 -24.07 -0.74 -16.50
N SER A 179 -24.53 0.51 -16.34
CA SER A 179 -25.70 1.03 -17.08
C SER A 179 -25.37 1.88 -18.31
N ASP A 180 -24.18 2.45 -18.34
CA ASP A 180 -23.72 3.24 -19.46
C ASP A 180 -22.71 2.38 -20.23
N GLY A 181 -23.06 1.83 -21.40
CA GLY A 181 -22.16 1.02 -22.25
C GLY A 181 -20.85 1.73 -22.64
N GLY A 182 -20.40 2.63 -21.78
CA GLY A 182 -19.15 3.37 -21.82
C GLY A 182 -17.98 2.48 -21.48
N ASN A 183 -17.11 2.31 -22.45
CA ASN A 183 -15.83 1.69 -22.48
C ASN A 183 -14.92 2.16 -21.32
N SER A 184 -15.21 1.72 -20.09
CA SER A 184 -14.28 1.81 -18.97
C SER A 184 -13.32 0.63 -19.10
N SER A 185 -12.05 0.89 -19.39
CA SER A 185 -10.99 -0.12 -19.58
C SER A 185 -10.86 -1.15 -18.45
N TYR A 186 -11.52 -0.93 -17.33
CA TYR A 186 -11.40 -1.74 -16.11
C TYR A 186 -12.74 -2.30 -15.59
N GLY A 187 -13.87 -1.99 -16.24
CA GLY A 187 -15.22 -2.21 -15.68
C GLY A 187 -15.81 -3.60 -15.88
N ASN A 188 -15.27 -4.42 -16.76
CA ASN A 188 -15.88 -5.70 -17.15
C ASN A 188 -15.13 -6.94 -16.64
N GLU A 189 -13.95 -6.80 -16.06
CA GLU A 189 -13.25 -7.95 -15.50
C GLU A 189 -13.81 -8.34 -14.12
N ALA A 190 -13.92 -9.65 -13.90
CA ALA A 190 -14.30 -10.20 -12.62
C ALA A 190 -13.33 -9.73 -11.51
N PRO A 191 -13.81 -9.57 -10.26
CA PRO A 191 -12.92 -9.24 -9.15
C PRO A 191 -11.87 -10.32 -8.94
N LEU A 192 -10.70 -9.95 -8.46
CA LEU A 192 -9.57 -10.86 -8.25
C LEU A 192 -9.96 -12.09 -7.41
N SER A 193 -10.85 -11.90 -6.44
CA SER A 193 -11.39 -12.99 -5.60
C SER A 193 -12.05 -14.13 -6.36
N SER A 194 -12.56 -13.88 -7.57
CA SER A 194 -13.15 -14.94 -8.40
C SER A 194 -12.12 -15.93 -8.94
N TYR A 195 -10.84 -15.55 -8.98
CA TYR A 195 -9.74 -16.38 -9.45
C TYR A 195 -9.08 -17.20 -8.33
N PHE A 196 -9.35 -16.91 -7.05
CA PHE A 196 -8.72 -17.61 -5.92
C PHE A 196 -9.09 -19.11 -5.82
N ASN A 197 -10.15 -19.53 -6.49
CA ASN A 197 -10.53 -20.93 -6.60
C ASN A 197 -9.90 -21.65 -7.81
N ASP A 198 -9.12 -20.94 -8.63
CA ASP A 198 -8.37 -21.55 -9.74
C ASP A 198 -7.16 -22.30 -9.15
N PRO A 199 -6.98 -23.62 -9.46
CA PRO A 199 -5.84 -24.39 -8.95
C PRO A 199 -4.47 -23.78 -9.27
N HIS A 200 -4.35 -23.06 -10.38
CA HIS A 200 -3.13 -22.37 -10.77
C HIS A 200 -2.93 -21.03 -10.01
N PHE A 201 -3.94 -20.56 -9.30
CA PHE A 201 -3.90 -19.32 -8.55
C PHE A 201 -3.87 -19.54 -7.03
N SER A 202 -4.29 -20.73 -6.57
CA SER A 202 -4.37 -21.08 -5.15
C SER A 202 -3.01 -21.11 -4.45
N ASP A 203 -1.94 -21.43 -5.17
CA ASP A 203 -0.56 -21.42 -4.64
C ASP A 203 -0.06 -20.00 -4.28
N PHE A 204 -0.72 -18.96 -4.78
CA PHE A 204 -0.38 -17.55 -4.50
C PHE A 204 -1.19 -16.93 -3.35
N ASN A 205 -2.22 -17.63 -2.86
CA ASN A 205 -3.10 -17.10 -1.78
C ASN A 205 -2.57 -17.36 -0.37
N GLY A 206 -1.34 -17.75 -0.22
CA GLY A 206 -0.85 -18.04 1.08
C GLY A 206 0.65 -18.26 1.13
N GLY A 207 1.41 -17.24 1.21
CA GLY A 207 2.46 -17.31 2.18
C GLY A 207 1.76 -17.58 3.50
N ASP A 208 1.80 -18.83 3.98
CA ASP A 208 1.32 -19.26 5.27
C ASP A 208 2.04 -18.44 6.37
N PHE A 209 1.57 -17.22 6.57
CA PHE A 209 1.81 -16.48 7.79
C PHE A 209 0.90 -17.09 8.83
N GLY A 210 1.24 -18.32 9.20
CA GLY A 210 0.60 -19.07 10.26
C GLY A 210 0.31 -18.13 11.40
N GLY A 211 -0.95 -17.96 11.71
CA GLY A 211 -1.45 -17.11 12.77
C GLY A 211 -0.84 -17.50 14.12
N GLY A 212 0.39 -17.08 14.36
CA GLY A 212 0.94 -16.87 15.67
C GLY A 212 0.28 -15.63 16.23
N GLY A 213 -0.85 -15.81 16.88
CA GLY A 213 -1.47 -14.76 17.67
C GLY A 213 -0.46 -14.26 18.71
N ALA A 214 0.30 -13.24 18.35
CA ALA A 214 0.99 -12.42 19.34
C ALA A 214 -0.08 -11.49 19.92
N GLY A 215 -0.82 -11.97 20.90
CA GLY A 215 -1.48 -11.14 21.89
C GLY A 215 -0.40 -10.33 22.61
N GLY A 216 -0.01 -9.21 22.06
CA GLY A 216 0.77 -8.19 22.73
C GLY A 216 -0.19 -7.45 23.63
N ASP A 217 -0.21 -7.82 24.88
CA ASP A 217 -0.76 -7.06 25.99
C ASP A 217 -0.05 -5.70 26.02
N PHE A 218 -0.70 -4.68 25.52
CA PHE A 218 -0.29 -3.29 25.71
C PHE A 218 -0.71 -2.90 27.13
N GLY A 219 0.13 -3.33 28.10
CA GLY A 219 0.05 -2.86 29.46
C GLY A 219 0.06 -1.34 29.49
N ASP A 220 -1.01 -0.80 29.99
CA ASP A 220 -1.18 0.57 30.45
C ASP A 220 -0.05 0.92 31.43
N ALA A 221 0.93 1.67 30.96
CA ALA A 221 1.89 2.36 31.79
C ALA A 221 1.57 3.85 31.73
N SER A 222 0.65 4.25 32.59
CA SER A 222 0.54 5.63 33.03
C SER A 222 1.79 6.00 33.83
N ASP A 223 2.67 6.80 33.26
CA ASP A 223 3.53 7.66 34.08
C ASP A 223 3.75 9.00 33.39
N GLY A 224 3.47 10.06 34.16
CA GLY A 224 3.51 11.43 33.71
C GLY A 224 4.94 11.95 33.52
N GLY A 225 5.12 12.86 32.59
CA GLY A 225 6.40 13.54 32.39
C GLY A 225 6.32 14.47 31.18
N ASP A 226 5.88 15.69 31.48
CA ASP A 226 6.01 16.89 30.68
C ASP A 226 7.42 17.06 30.12
N SER A 227 7.57 17.18 28.81
CA SER A 227 8.65 17.96 28.19
C SER A 227 8.40 18.10 26.69
N GLY A 228 8.03 19.29 26.25
CA GLY A 228 7.94 19.69 24.87
C GLY A 228 9.27 19.54 24.15
N SER A 229 9.23 18.95 22.98
CA SER A 229 10.29 19.05 21.98
C SER A 229 9.67 19.25 20.61
N SER A 230 9.59 20.51 20.25
CA SER A 230 9.35 21.01 18.91
C SER A 230 10.51 20.58 18.00
N CYS A 231 10.27 19.66 17.06
CA CYS A 231 11.21 19.37 15.98
C CYS A 231 10.91 20.29 14.80
N GLY A 232 11.48 21.48 14.83
CA GLY A 232 11.59 22.34 13.66
C GLY A 232 12.68 21.79 12.73
N SER A 233 12.29 21.22 11.59
CA SER A 233 13.22 20.90 10.51
C SER A 233 13.37 22.12 9.61
N SER A 234 14.37 22.95 9.90
CA SER A 234 14.84 23.98 8.98
C SER A 234 15.89 23.39 8.06
N CYS A 235 15.52 23.14 6.82
CA CYS A 235 16.47 22.90 5.74
C CYS A 235 16.99 24.26 5.24
N SER A 236 18.15 24.67 5.68
CA SER A 236 18.86 25.80 5.10
C SER A 236 19.80 25.31 4.00
N SER A 237 19.43 25.62 2.76
CA SER A 237 20.32 25.50 1.60
C SER A 237 21.32 26.63 1.62
N GLY A 238 22.58 26.30 1.93
CA GLY A 238 23.71 27.22 1.81
C GLY A 238 24.39 26.98 0.46
N CYS A 239 24.11 27.82 -0.54
CA CYS A 239 25.00 28.01 -1.68
C CYS A 239 26.06 29.01 -1.29
N GLY A 240 27.30 28.57 -1.13
CA GLY A 240 28.47 29.38 -1.05
C GLY A 240 29.29 29.25 -2.34
N GLY A 241 29.24 30.27 -3.16
CA GLY A 241 30.22 30.48 -4.22
C GLY A 241 31.41 31.25 -3.63
N GLY A 242 32.59 31.06 -4.19
CA GLY A 242 33.78 31.80 -3.88
C GLY A 242 34.98 31.31 -4.68
N ASP A 243 35.37 32.12 -5.62
CA ASP A 243 36.68 32.35 -6.25
C ASP A 243 37.57 31.14 -6.60
#